data_64b3ac99074832e5d1319272633f4995
#
_entry.id   64b3ac99074832e5d1319272633f4995
#
_cell.length_a   1.000
_cell.length_b   1.000
_cell.length_c   1.000
_cell.angle_alpha   90.00
_cell.angle_beta   90.00
_cell.angle_gamma   90.00
#
_symmetry.space_group_name_H-M   'P 1'
#
loop_
_entity.id
_entity.type
_entity.pdbx_description
1 polymer ?
#
loop_
_entity_poly.entity_id
_entity_poly.type
_entity_poly.pdbx_seq_one_letter_code
_entity_poly.pdbx_strand_id
1 'polypeptide(L)'
;LRCHDDIGWAIDDSDAHRLGLSGHEHRMFLADYYTGKFYGSEARGVDFQIDANSGERRTSGTAASLAGIEAAAESGDAHRIALAINRYMCAYAMVFGWGGIPLLYMGDEIGLFNDYDYVNDPVKAADSRWINRPKMDWIAGEAAASGSIDWQVPGQIRNRMQRLIDARKSLPQLHAATNTVARCGRGAGIILFERHHPAGNLLQIYNLNDSNRWVGADEMMGMNNWVVDALTGEHLDARDGLQLHPYQSRWLVLPA
;
A
#
# COMPACT_ATOMS: atom_id res chain seq x y z
N LEU A 1 -4.59 -2.44 3.60
CA LEU A 1 -5.09 -2.95 2.32
C LEU A 1 -6.30 -3.85 2.55
N ARG A 2 -7.15 -3.91 1.59
CA ARG A 2 -8.38 -4.70 1.61
C ARG A 2 -8.18 -6.08 0.97
N CYS A 3 -9.17 -6.96 1.10
CA CYS A 3 -9.30 -8.20 0.32
C CYS A 3 -10.67 -8.20 -0.41
N HIS A 4 -11.44 -9.27 -0.36
CA HIS A 4 -12.79 -9.34 -0.96
C HIS A 4 -13.89 -8.68 -0.12
N ASP A 5 -13.55 -8.18 1.06
CA ASP A 5 -14.50 -7.63 2.04
C ASP A 5 -14.26 -6.14 2.29
N ASP A 6 -15.13 -5.52 3.07
CA ASP A 6 -15.02 -4.14 3.53
C ASP A 6 -13.84 -3.93 4.50
N ILE A 7 -13.48 -2.66 4.69
CA ILE A 7 -12.50 -2.26 5.69
C ILE A 7 -13.22 -1.77 6.94
N GLY A 8 -13.03 -2.48 8.05
CA GLY A 8 -13.39 -2.00 9.38
C GLY A 8 -12.26 -1.18 9.98
N TRP A 9 -12.57 0.03 10.44
CA TRP A 9 -11.58 0.93 11.03
C TRP A 9 -11.38 0.58 12.51
N ALA A 10 -10.64 -0.49 12.79
CA ALA A 10 -10.41 -1.03 14.14
C ALA A 10 -9.31 -0.25 14.89
N ILE A 11 -9.50 1.06 15.05
CA ILE A 11 -8.64 1.89 15.90
C ILE A 11 -9.08 1.72 17.36
N ASP A 12 -8.20 1.21 18.19
CA ASP A 12 -8.45 1.06 19.62
C ASP A 12 -8.43 2.43 20.32
N ASP A 13 -9.42 2.69 21.16
CA ASP A 13 -9.57 3.99 21.83
C ASP A 13 -8.42 4.25 22.81
N SER A 14 -7.87 3.21 23.47
CA SER A 14 -6.75 3.38 24.40
C SER A 14 -5.46 3.72 23.66
N ASP A 15 -5.26 3.16 22.45
CA ASP A 15 -4.13 3.49 21.60
C ASP A 15 -4.23 4.93 21.07
N ALA A 16 -5.42 5.34 20.63
CA ALA A 16 -5.67 6.70 20.19
C ALA A 16 -5.43 7.72 21.32
N HIS A 17 -5.96 7.46 22.52
CA HIS A 17 -5.78 8.32 23.69
C HIS A 17 -4.31 8.49 24.08
N ARG A 18 -3.47 7.46 23.96
CA ARG A 18 -2.02 7.58 24.22
C ARG A 18 -1.32 8.57 23.28
N LEU A 19 -1.92 8.81 22.13
CA LEU A 19 -1.43 9.78 21.12
C LEU A 19 -2.18 11.12 21.19
N GLY A 20 -3.06 11.32 22.17
CA GLY A 20 -3.87 12.52 22.30
C GLY A 20 -5.00 12.63 21.28
N LEU A 21 -5.44 11.52 20.71
CA LEU A 21 -6.49 11.45 19.68
C LEU A 21 -7.76 10.82 20.24
N SER A 22 -8.91 11.15 19.63
CA SER A 22 -10.17 10.43 19.83
C SER A 22 -10.23 9.25 18.82
N GLY A 23 -10.39 8.02 19.33
CA GLY A 23 -10.51 6.84 18.46
C GLY A 23 -11.73 6.95 17.55
N HIS A 24 -12.87 7.38 18.11
CA HIS A 24 -14.10 7.60 17.33
C HIS A 24 -13.91 8.62 16.20
N GLU A 25 -13.39 9.80 16.49
CA GLU A 25 -13.16 10.85 15.48
C GLU A 25 -12.17 10.39 14.42
N HIS A 26 -11.16 9.61 14.82
CA HIS A 26 -10.17 9.08 13.87
C HIS A 26 -10.79 8.01 12.95
N ARG A 27 -11.64 7.12 13.48
CA ARG A 27 -12.39 6.15 12.66
C ARG A 27 -13.33 6.86 11.68
N MET A 28 -14.03 7.91 12.13
CA MET A 28 -14.88 8.73 11.27
C MET A 28 -14.09 9.44 10.17
N PHE A 29 -12.95 10.05 10.52
CA PHE A 29 -12.05 10.67 9.56
C PHE A 29 -11.60 9.68 8.48
N LEU A 30 -11.17 8.47 8.86
CA LEU A 30 -10.74 7.47 7.90
C LEU A 30 -11.89 7.04 6.97
N ALA A 31 -13.09 6.86 7.49
CA ALA A 31 -14.26 6.55 6.67
C ALA A 31 -14.56 7.67 5.66
N ASP A 32 -14.53 8.94 6.09
CA ASP A 32 -14.74 10.10 5.20
C ASP A 32 -13.62 10.24 4.17
N TYR A 33 -12.38 10.04 4.59
CA TYR A 33 -11.23 10.11 3.68
C TYR A 33 -11.33 9.06 2.57
N TYR A 34 -11.54 7.80 2.93
CA TYR A 34 -11.55 6.71 1.95
C TYR A 34 -12.84 6.59 1.14
N THR A 35 -13.91 7.33 1.52
CA THR A 35 -15.10 7.50 0.68
C THR A 35 -15.08 8.78 -0.16
N GLY A 36 -13.99 9.53 -0.14
CA GLY A 36 -13.84 10.76 -0.90
C GLY A 36 -14.65 11.95 -0.37
N LYS A 37 -15.25 11.83 0.81
CA LYS A 37 -16.02 12.91 1.45
C LYS A 37 -15.13 13.96 2.11
N PHE A 38 -13.92 13.57 2.49
CA PHE A 38 -12.94 14.50 3.07
C PHE A 38 -12.30 15.35 1.97
N TYR A 39 -12.24 16.67 2.18
CA TYR A 39 -11.64 17.59 1.22
C TYR A 39 -10.18 17.22 0.91
N GLY A 40 -9.84 17.13 -0.37
CA GLY A 40 -8.51 16.74 -0.84
C GLY A 40 -8.27 15.22 -0.92
N SER A 41 -9.24 14.38 -0.52
CA SER A 41 -9.13 12.95 -0.75
C SER A 41 -9.35 12.58 -2.22
N GLU A 42 -8.49 11.73 -2.75
CA GLU A 42 -8.62 11.11 -4.08
C GLU A 42 -9.23 9.71 -4.03
N ALA A 43 -9.56 9.20 -2.84
CA ALA A 43 -10.14 7.88 -2.68
C ALA A 43 -11.58 7.81 -3.22
N ARG A 44 -11.95 6.64 -3.75
CA ARG A 44 -13.25 6.35 -4.34
C ARG A 44 -13.90 5.13 -3.67
N GLY A 45 -14.09 5.19 -2.35
CA GLY A 45 -14.83 4.15 -1.64
C GLY A 45 -16.29 4.50 -1.44
N VAL A 46 -17.05 3.55 -0.88
CA VAL A 46 -18.43 3.73 -0.43
C VAL A 46 -18.61 3.25 1.00
N ASP A 47 -19.58 3.83 1.70
CA ASP A 47 -19.93 3.39 3.05
C ASP A 47 -20.54 1.99 3.04
N PHE A 48 -20.25 1.24 4.09
CA PHE A 48 -20.85 -0.04 4.39
C PHE A 48 -21.15 -0.16 5.88
N GLN A 49 -22.31 -0.70 6.25
CA GLN A 49 -22.76 -0.92 7.63
C GLN A 49 -22.57 0.33 8.51
N ILE A 50 -23.44 1.31 8.33
CA ILE A 50 -23.46 2.51 9.17
C ILE A 50 -24.16 2.16 10.49
N ASP A 51 -23.46 2.34 11.62
CA ASP A 51 -24.07 2.24 12.95
C ASP A 51 -24.99 3.44 13.22
N ALA A 52 -26.24 3.17 13.51
CA ALA A 52 -27.26 4.22 13.66
C ALA A 52 -27.04 5.10 14.92
N ASN A 53 -26.33 4.61 15.94
CA ASN A 53 -26.11 5.34 17.20
C ASN A 53 -24.83 6.15 17.16
N SER A 54 -23.73 5.57 16.69
CA SER A 54 -22.41 6.21 16.68
C SER A 54 -22.09 6.92 15.36
N GLY A 55 -22.76 6.56 14.24
CA GLY A 55 -22.42 7.01 12.91
C GLY A 55 -21.16 6.34 12.35
N GLU A 56 -20.52 5.46 13.11
CA GLU A 56 -19.34 4.72 12.63
C GLU A 56 -19.73 3.82 11.47
N ARG A 57 -18.82 3.67 10.52
CA ARG A 57 -19.07 2.93 9.29
C ARG A 57 -17.80 2.31 8.74
N ARG A 58 -17.98 1.25 8.01
CA ARG A 58 -16.93 0.58 7.26
C ARG A 58 -16.84 1.16 5.85
N THR A 59 -15.81 0.84 5.13
CA THR A 59 -15.57 1.33 3.77
C THR A 59 -15.33 0.18 2.82
N SER A 60 -16.03 0.19 1.67
CA SER A 60 -15.82 -0.74 0.56
C SER A 60 -15.21 -0.02 -0.64
N GLY A 61 -14.35 -0.70 -1.38
CA GLY A 61 -13.71 -0.17 -2.59
C GLY A 61 -12.54 -1.06 -3.01
N THR A 62 -12.18 -1.05 -4.30
CA THR A 62 -10.97 -1.73 -4.76
C THR A 62 -9.72 -1.06 -4.18
N ALA A 63 -8.63 -1.79 -4.04
CA ALA A 63 -7.39 -1.21 -3.50
C ALA A 63 -6.89 -0.05 -4.37
N ALA A 64 -7.04 -0.13 -5.69
CA ALA A 64 -6.65 0.93 -6.63
C ALA A 64 -7.51 2.19 -6.47
N SER A 65 -8.84 2.03 -6.35
CA SER A 65 -9.77 3.15 -6.17
C SER A 65 -9.58 3.82 -4.81
N LEU A 66 -9.36 3.04 -3.75
CA LEU A 66 -9.06 3.57 -2.41
C LEU A 66 -7.70 4.26 -2.33
N ALA A 67 -6.71 3.82 -3.13
CA ALA A 67 -5.40 4.49 -3.23
C ALA A 67 -5.41 5.73 -4.11
N GLY A 68 -6.55 6.06 -4.77
CA GLY A 68 -6.70 7.24 -5.60
C GLY A 68 -6.23 7.09 -7.05
N ILE A 69 -5.91 5.86 -7.51
CA ILE A 69 -5.48 5.63 -8.91
C ILE A 69 -6.64 5.93 -9.88
N GLU A 70 -7.86 5.53 -9.52
CA GLU A 70 -9.04 5.78 -10.34
C GLU A 70 -9.26 7.29 -10.56
N ALA A 71 -9.27 8.08 -9.48
CA ALA A 71 -9.42 9.54 -9.56
C ALA A 71 -8.27 10.21 -10.34
N ALA A 72 -7.05 9.71 -10.18
CA ALA A 72 -5.90 10.21 -10.93
C ALA A 72 -6.02 9.88 -12.43
N ALA A 73 -6.46 8.66 -12.77
CA ALA A 73 -6.68 8.24 -14.16
C ALA A 73 -7.78 9.07 -14.83
N GLU A 74 -8.89 9.34 -14.14
CA GLU A 74 -9.96 10.22 -14.60
C GLU A 74 -9.47 11.64 -14.93
N SER A 75 -8.50 12.15 -14.16
CA SER A 75 -7.94 13.48 -14.40
C SER A 75 -7.04 13.56 -15.63
N GLY A 76 -6.51 12.45 -16.11
CA GLY A 76 -5.52 12.37 -17.18
C GLY A 76 -4.15 12.96 -16.83
N ASP A 77 -3.92 13.39 -15.58
CA ASP A 77 -2.66 13.97 -15.13
C ASP A 77 -1.63 12.87 -14.84
N ALA A 78 -0.60 12.80 -15.67
CA ALA A 78 0.44 11.78 -15.57
C ALA A 78 1.21 11.82 -14.23
N HIS A 79 1.39 13.01 -13.64
CA HIS A 79 2.05 13.15 -12.35
C HIS A 79 1.19 12.58 -11.22
N ARG A 80 -0.11 12.91 -11.20
CA ARG A 80 -1.06 12.36 -10.22
C ARG A 80 -1.16 10.84 -10.35
N ILE A 81 -1.23 10.32 -11.57
CA ILE A 81 -1.25 8.87 -11.83
C ILE A 81 0.01 8.21 -11.25
N ALA A 82 1.20 8.74 -11.55
CA ALA A 82 2.45 8.20 -11.04
C ALA A 82 2.51 8.22 -9.50
N LEU A 83 2.05 9.30 -8.88
CA LEU A 83 2.02 9.44 -7.41
C LEU A 83 1.04 8.44 -6.77
N ALA A 84 -0.16 8.27 -7.35
CA ALA A 84 -1.15 7.32 -6.88
C ALA A 84 -0.66 5.85 -7.02
N ILE A 85 0.00 5.52 -8.14
CA ILE A 85 0.65 4.21 -8.32
C ILE A 85 1.76 4.01 -7.27
N ASN A 86 2.58 5.02 -6.99
CA ASN A 86 3.62 4.92 -5.97
C ASN A 86 3.02 4.65 -4.57
N ARG A 87 1.96 5.35 -4.19
CA ARG A 87 1.19 5.14 -2.95
C ARG A 87 0.66 3.71 -2.86
N TYR A 88 0.05 3.23 -3.93
CA TYR A 88 -0.46 1.87 -4.04
C TYR A 88 0.65 0.84 -3.86
N MET A 89 1.75 0.99 -4.57
CA MET A 89 2.87 0.06 -4.52
C MET A 89 3.62 0.12 -3.19
N CYS A 90 3.68 1.28 -2.53
CA CYS A 90 4.21 1.40 -1.17
C CYS A 90 3.39 0.56 -0.18
N ALA A 91 2.06 0.62 -0.25
CA ALA A 91 1.19 -0.19 0.57
C ALA A 91 1.38 -1.70 0.32
N TYR A 92 1.50 -2.13 -0.95
CA TYR A 92 1.80 -3.53 -1.26
C TYR A 92 3.21 -3.95 -0.85
N ALA A 93 4.20 -3.07 -0.96
CA ALA A 93 5.54 -3.35 -0.44
C ALA A 93 5.52 -3.62 1.07
N MET A 94 4.69 -2.91 1.84
CA MET A 94 4.49 -3.19 3.27
C MET A 94 3.84 -4.57 3.49
N VAL A 95 2.80 -4.94 2.72
CA VAL A 95 2.16 -6.27 2.82
C VAL A 95 3.15 -7.38 2.51
N PHE A 96 3.90 -7.27 1.42
CA PHE A 96 4.90 -8.26 1.02
C PHE A 96 6.10 -8.29 1.97
N GLY A 97 6.40 -7.18 2.62
CA GLY A 97 7.53 -7.03 3.55
C GLY A 97 7.23 -7.42 4.99
N TRP A 98 5.96 -7.38 5.43
CA TRP A 98 5.62 -7.57 6.84
C TRP A 98 5.99 -8.95 7.37
N GLY A 99 5.74 -9.99 6.64
CA GLY A 99 5.92 -11.37 7.09
C GLY A 99 4.66 -12.22 6.87
N GLY A 100 4.64 -13.44 7.38
CA GLY A 100 3.54 -14.37 7.11
C GLY A 100 3.42 -14.70 5.61
N ILE A 101 2.21 -15.04 5.17
CA ILE A 101 1.90 -15.34 3.77
C ILE A 101 1.13 -14.15 3.20
N PRO A 102 1.72 -13.36 2.27
CA PRO A 102 1.01 -12.24 1.66
C PRO A 102 -0.12 -12.76 0.77
N LEU A 103 -1.29 -12.15 0.90
CA LEU A 103 -2.45 -12.44 0.07
C LEU A 103 -2.66 -11.29 -0.91
N LEU A 104 -2.72 -11.61 -2.20
CA LEU A 104 -3.09 -10.70 -3.27
C LEU A 104 -4.52 -11.04 -3.72
N TYR A 105 -5.42 -10.07 -3.65
CA TYR A 105 -6.78 -10.28 -4.14
C TYR A 105 -6.81 -10.09 -5.66
N MET A 106 -7.60 -10.94 -6.34
CA MET A 106 -7.76 -10.92 -7.79
C MET A 106 -8.09 -9.53 -8.32
N GLY A 107 -7.32 -9.08 -9.31
CA GLY A 107 -7.47 -7.77 -9.94
C GLY A 107 -6.56 -6.69 -9.35
N ASP A 108 -6.07 -6.86 -8.12
CA ASP A 108 -5.13 -5.92 -7.52
C ASP A 108 -3.77 -5.93 -8.25
N GLU A 109 -3.40 -7.07 -8.86
CA GLU A 109 -2.17 -7.20 -9.66
C GLU A 109 -2.13 -6.32 -10.92
N ILE A 110 -3.28 -5.85 -11.37
CA ILE A 110 -3.42 -4.92 -12.50
C ILE A 110 -4.15 -3.62 -12.12
N GLY A 111 -4.49 -3.46 -10.84
CA GLY A 111 -5.13 -2.26 -10.31
C GLY A 111 -6.55 -2.05 -10.81
N LEU A 112 -7.39 -3.08 -10.81
CA LEU A 112 -8.80 -2.95 -11.19
C LEU A 112 -9.52 -1.91 -10.35
N PHE A 113 -10.33 -1.08 -11.02
CA PHE A 113 -11.17 -0.06 -10.40
C PHE A 113 -12.48 -0.64 -9.86
N ASN A 114 -13.22 0.18 -9.16
CA ASN A 114 -14.52 -0.14 -8.63
C ASN A 114 -15.52 -0.57 -9.72
N ASP A 115 -16.36 -1.54 -9.39
CA ASP A 115 -17.52 -1.91 -10.20
C ASP A 115 -18.75 -1.15 -9.70
N TYR A 116 -19.08 -0.04 -10.34
CA TYR A 116 -20.25 0.77 -9.98
C TYR A 116 -21.57 0.19 -10.51
N ASP A 117 -21.50 -0.76 -11.45
CA ASP A 117 -22.70 -1.36 -12.05
C ASP A 117 -23.41 -2.35 -11.11
N TYR A 118 -22.79 -2.70 -9.98
CA TYR A 118 -23.41 -3.59 -9.00
C TYR A 118 -24.78 -3.10 -8.52
N VAL A 119 -25.03 -1.79 -8.51
CA VAL A 119 -26.31 -1.20 -8.10
C VAL A 119 -27.46 -1.52 -9.04
N ASN A 120 -27.16 -1.90 -10.29
CA ASN A 120 -28.14 -2.27 -11.32
C ASN A 120 -28.51 -3.77 -11.26
N ASP A 121 -27.80 -4.56 -10.45
CA ASP A 121 -28.10 -5.97 -10.22
C ASP A 121 -28.96 -6.12 -8.95
N PRO A 122 -30.24 -6.55 -9.05
CA PRO A 122 -31.12 -6.66 -7.88
C PRO A 122 -30.59 -7.57 -6.77
N VAL A 123 -29.73 -8.52 -7.11
CA VAL A 123 -29.11 -9.44 -6.13
C VAL A 123 -27.97 -8.78 -5.36
N LYS A 124 -27.29 -7.81 -5.98
CA LYS A 124 -26.09 -7.17 -5.45
C LYS A 124 -26.35 -5.80 -4.85
N ALA A 125 -27.35 -5.08 -5.35
CA ALA A 125 -27.61 -3.66 -5.03
C ALA A 125 -27.72 -3.36 -3.52
N ALA A 126 -28.15 -4.34 -2.71
CA ALA A 126 -28.28 -4.19 -1.26
C ALA A 126 -26.95 -4.34 -0.49
N ASP A 127 -25.88 -4.76 -1.14
CA ASP A 127 -24.58 -5.01 -0.50
C ASP A 127 -23.46 -4.24 -1.24
N SER A 128 -23.06 -3.09 -0.69
CA SER A 128 -22.08 -2.21 -1.31
C SER A 128 -20.68 -2.83 -1.44
N ARG A 129 -20.40 -3.98 -0.82
CA ARG A 129 -19.15 -4.72 -1.01
C ARG A 129 -18.96 -5.23 -2.44
N TRP A 130 -20.04 -5.34 -3.22
CA TRP A 130 -19.92 -5.69 -4.63
C TRP A 130 -19.13 -4.67 -5.45
N ILE A 131 -19.03 -3.43 -4.99
CA ILE A 131 -18.19 -2.40 -5.64
C ILE A 131 -16.72 -2.82 -5.75
N ASN A 132 -16.21 -3.57 -4.75
CA ASN A 132 -14.83 -4.02 -4.72
C ASN A 132 -14.62 -5.45 -5.24
N ARG A 133 -15.61 -5.97 -5.97
CA ARG A 133 -15.57 -7.31 -6.58
C ARG A 133 -15.80 -7.25 -8.10
N PRO A 134 -15.06 -6.36 -8.83
CA PRO A 134 -15.18 -6.31 -10.28
C PRO A 134 -14.85 -7.67 -10.90
N LYS A 135 -15.44 -7.95 -12.03
CA LYS A 135 -15.02 -9.10 -12.84
C LYS A 135 -13.59 -8.86 -13.33
N MET A 136 -12.78 -9.92 -13.34
CA MET A 136 -11.42 -9.83 -13.87
C MET A 136 -11.42 -9.40 -15.33
N ASP A 137 -10.65 -8.36 -15.63
CA ASP A 137 -10.36 -7.97 -17.01
C ASP A 137 -9.18 -8.81 -17.54
N TRP A 138 -9.54 -9.95 -18.12
CA TRP A 138 -8.54 -10.88 -18.67
C TRP A 138 -7.77 -10.29 -19.85
N ILE A 139 -8.40 -9.39 -20.64
CA ILE A 139 -7.74 -8.75 -21.78
C ILE A 139 -6.64 -7.81 -21.29
N ALA A 140 -6.95 -6.96 -20.34
CA ALA A 140 -5.96 -6.09 -19.72
C ALA A 140 -4.89 -6.89 -18.95
N GLY A 141 -5.28 -7.97 -18.27
CA GLY A 141 -4.38 -8.87 -17.55
C GLY A 141 -3.36 -9.55 -18.46
N GLU A 142 -3.79 -10.12 -19.58
CA GLU A 142 -2.92 -10.75 -20.59
C GLU A 142 -2.03 -9.71 -21.28
N ALA A 143 -2.56 -8.55 -21.64
CA ALA A 143 -1.80 -7.46 -22.23
C ALA A 143 -0.72 -6.92 -21.27
N ALA A 144 -1.02 -6.78 -19.99
CA ALA A 144 -0.04 -6.40 -18.97
C ALA A 144 1.02 -7.50 -18.76
N ALA A 145 0.62 -8.77 -18.79
CA ALA A 145 1.56 -9.90 -18.63
C ALA A 145 2.51 -10.05 -19.83
N SER A 146 2.06 -9.72 -21.04
CA SER A 146 2.89 -9.74 -22.25
C SER A 146 3.79 -8.51 -22.42
N GLY A 147 3.62 -7.47 -21.60
CA GLY A 147 4.34 -6.21 -21.72
C GLY A 147 3.79 -5.26 -22.79
N SER A 148 2.69 -5.62 -23.48
CA SER A 148 2.15 -4.80 -24.58
C SER A 148 1.55 -3.46 -24.12
N ILE A 149 1.27 -3.33 -22.83
CA ILE A 149 0.71 -2.10 -22.21
C ILE A 149 1.54 -1.62 -21.00
N ASP A 150 2.84 -1.83 -21.00
CA ASP A 150 3.74 -1.47 -19.87
C ASP A 150 3.66 0.00 -19.46
N TRP A 151 3.34 0.88 -20.39
CA TRP A 151 3.16 2.32 -20.15
C TRP A 151 1.80 2.69 -19.54
N GLN A 152 0.81 1.80 -19.60
CA GLN A 152 -0.52 2.02 -18.99
C GLN A 152 -0.52 1.62 -17.50
N VAL A 153 -1.53 2.07 -16.77
CA VAL A 153 -1.69 1.78 -15.34
C VAL A 153 -1.63 0.28 -15.03
N PRO A 154 -2.37 -0.62 -15.72
CA PRO A 154 -2.31 -2.05 -15.45
C PRO A 154 -0.91 -2.65 -15.65
N GLY A 155 -0.21 -2.27 -16.73
CA GLY A 155 1.15 -2.73 -17.01
C GLY A 155 2.15 -2.26 -15.97
N GLN A 156 2.10 -0.98 -15.60
CA GLN A 156 2.98 -0.43 -14.56
C GLN A 156 2.80 -1.13 -13.21
N ILE A 157 1.53 -1.36 -12.79
CA ILE A 157 1.22 -2.06 -11.54
C ILE A 157 1.71 -3.51 -11.63
N ARG A 158 1.39 -4.23 -12.70
CA ARG A 158 1.77 -5.63 -12.90
C ARG A 158 3.28 -5.83 -12.80
N ASN A 159 4.06 -4.98 -13.48
CA ASN A 159 5.51 -5.05 -13.48
C ASN A 159 6.11 -4.80 -12.09
N ARG A 160 5.59 -3.79 -11.37
CA ARG A 160 6.04 -3.49 -10.01
C ARG A 160 5.64 -4.58 -9.02
N MET A 161 4.42 -5.14 -9.16
CA MET A 161 3.95 -6.24 -8.32
C MET A 161 4.81 -7.48 -8.51
N GLN A 162 5.19 -7.79 -9.77
CA GLN A 162 6.08 -8.91 -10.06
C GLN A 162 7.45 -8.73 -9.38
N ARG A 163 8.02 -7.52 -9.41
CA ARG A 163 9.29 -7.23 -8.70
C ARG A 163 9.19 -7.44 -7.19
N LEU A 164 8.08 -7.05 -6.56
CA LEU A 164 7.84 -7.32 -5.13
C LEU A 164 7.79 -8.83 -4.84
N ILE A 165 7.10 -9.59 -5.69
CA ILE A 165 7.00 -11.05 -5.58
C ILE A 165 8.37 -11.70 -5.72
N ASP A 166 9.15 -11.28 -6.72
CA ASP A 166 10.48 -11.85 -7.01
C ASP A 166 11.48 -11.51 -5.90
N ALA A 167 11.51 -10.26 -5.45
CA ALA A 167 12.32 -9.83 -4.31
C ALA A 167 11.97 -10.61 -3.04
N ARG A 168 10.66 -10.77 -2.74
CA ARG A 168 10.23 -11.56 -1.60
C ARG A 168 10.69 -13.01 -1.68
N LYS A 169 10.59 -13.65 -2.86
CA LYS A 169 11.00 -15.03 -3.06
C LYS A 169 12.51 -15.23 -2.94
N SER A 170 13.31 -14.22 -3.29
CA SER A 170 14.77 -14.28 -3.23
C SER A 170 15.36 -14.03 -1.85
N LEU A 171 14.58 -13.41 -0.93
CA LEU A 171 15.07 -12.98 0.37
C LEU A 171 14.66 -13.96 1.47
N PRO A 172 15.60 -14.78 2.01
CA PRO A 172 15.30 -15.69 3.12
C PRO A 172 14.85 -14.97 4.39
N GLN A 173 15.22 -13.70 4.57
CA GLN A 173 14.76 -12.84 5.65
C GLN A 173 13.23 -12.67 5.67
N LEU A 174 12.57 -12.82 4.52
CA LEU A 174 11.11 -12.70 4.39
C LEU A 174 10.36 -14.02 4.62
N HIS A 175 11.05 -15.06 5.07
CA HIS A 175 10.39 -16.31 5.48
C HIS A 175 9.39 -16.05 6.62
N ALA A 176 8.25 -16.73 6.58
CA ALA A 176 7.15 -16.51 7.51
C ALA A 176 7.52 -16.68 9.00
N ALA A 177 8.52 -17.54 9.30
CA ALA A 177 9.02 -17.76 10.66
C ALA A 177 9.96 -16.66 11.17
N THR A 178 10.42 -15.74 10.33
CA THR A 178 11.28 -14.63 10.75
C THR A 178 10.44 -13.49 11.31
N ASN A 179 10.70 -13.07 12.53
CA ASN A 179 9.97 -11.98 13.16
C ASN A 179 10.26 -10.64 12.46
N THR A 180 9.24 -9.79 12.39
CA THR A 180 9.35 -8.40 11.97
C THR A 180 9.32 -7.50 13.20
N VAL A 181 10.27 -6.59 13.29
CA VAL A 181 10.24 -5.49 14.26
C VAL A 181 9.88 -4.22 13.49
N ALA A 182 8.76 -3.62 13.84
CA ALA A 182 8.32 -2.36 13.22
C ALA A 182 8.61 -1.18 14.14
N ARG A 183 9.05 -0.07 13.56
CA ARG A 183 9.22 1.21 14.28
C ARG A 183 8.91 2.39 13.37
N CYS A 184 8.55 3.51 13.98
CA CYS A 184 8.49 4.78 13.27
C CYS A 184 9.89 5.37 13.12
N GLY A 185 10.17 5.96 11.97
CA GLY A 185 11.35 6.81 11.80
C GLY A 185 11.16 8.16 12.53
N ARG A 186 12.23 8.96 12.61
CA ARG A 186 12.17 10.31 13.18
C ARG A 186 11.33 11.26 12.36
N GLY A 187 11.36 11.09 11.04
CA GLY A 187 10.51 11.85 10.13
C GLY A 187 9.06 11.35 10.19
N ALA A 188 8.09 12.27 10.30
CA ALA A 188 6.69 11.91 10.24
C ALA A 188 6.37 11.14 8.94
N GLY A 189 5.64 10.02 9.06
CA GLY A 189 5.28 9.17 7.94
C GLY A 189 6.41 8.29 7.38
N ILE A 190 7.52 8.12 8.12
CA ILE A 190 8.52 7.10 7.85
C ILE A 190 8.25 5.89 8.74
N ILE A 191 8.18 4.73 8.11
CA ILE A 191 8.06 3.44 8.81
C ILE A 191 9.23 2.55 8.40
N LEU A 192 9.80 1.86 9.39
CA LEU A 192 10.89 0.91 9.20
C LEU A 192 10.47 -0.46 9.70
N PHE A 193 10.77 -1.50 8.90
CA PHE A 193 10.67 -2.89 9.31
C PHE A 193 12.05 -3.53 9.31
N GLU A 194 12.36 -4.22 10.37
CA GLU A 194 13.62 -4.92 10.56
C GLU A 194 13.38 -6.41 10.67
N ARG A 195 14.23 -7.17 10.02
CA ARG A 195 14.19 -8.62 10.08
C ARG A 195 15.60 -9.15 10.26
N HIS A 196 15.82 -9.77 11.42
CA HIS A 196 17.10 -10.39 11.75
C HIS A 196 17.10 -11.84 11.29
N HIS A 197 18.08 -12.22 10.49
CA HIS A 197 18.18 -13.56 9.92
C HIS A 197 19.65 -14.01 9.85
N PRO A 198 19.95 -15.32 10.03
CA PRO A 198 21.35 -15.81 9.95
C PRO A 198 22.04 -15.54 8.61
N ALA A 199 21.29 -15.43 7.51
CA ALA A 199 21.82 -15.07 6.20
C ALA A 199 22.00 -13.55 5.99
N GLY A 200 21.97 -12.75 7.07
CA GLY A 200 22.06 -11.30 7.03
C GLY A 200 20.72 -10.62 7.32
N ASN A 201 20.78 -9.38 7.76
CA ASN A 201 19.60 -8.60 8.12
C ASN A 201 18.97 -7.95 6.90
N LEU A 202 17.65 -7.69 6.98
CA LEU A 202 16.89 -6.89 6.03
C LEU A 202 16.32 -5.68 6.76
N LEU A 203 16.59 -4.49 6.23
CA LEU A 203 15.94 -3.24 6.63
C LEU A 203 15.03 -2.77 5.52
N GLN A 204 13.77 -2.59 5.84
CA GLN A 204 12.77 -2.08 4.91
C GLN A 204 12.35 -0.68 5.36
N ILE A 205 12.36 0.27 4.45
CA ILE A 205 12.03 1.67 4.71
C ILE A 205 10.89 2.09 3.80
N TYR A 206 9.88 2.74 4.38
CA TYR A 206 8.68 3.19 3.68
C TYR A 206 8.45 4.67 3.95
N ASN A 207 8.39 5.46 2.89
CA ASN A 207 7.95 6.85 2.95
C ASN A 207 6.44 6.91 2.64
N LEU A 208 5.61 7.22 3.63
CA LEU A 208 4.16 7.35 3.46
C LEU A 208 3.72 8.77 3.07
N ASN A 209 4.66 9.66 2.75
CA ASN A 209 4.38 11.03 2.36
C ASN A 209 4.43 11.21 0.85
N ASP A 210 3.72 12.23 0.38
CA ASP A 210 3.75 12.73 -0.99
C ASP A 210 4.95 13.65 -1.30
N SER A 211 5.92 13.70 -0.41
CA SER A 211 7.12 14.53 -0.50
C SER A 211 8.36 13.73 -0.11
N ASN A 212 9.53 14.22 -0.54
CA ASN A 212 10.80 13.62 -0.20
C ASN A 212 11.02 13.60 1.31
N ARG A 213 11.60 12.51 1.81
CA ARG A 213 12.01 12.36 3.21
C ARG A 213 13.44 11.85 3.30
N TRP A 214 14.13 12.29 4.34
CA TRP A 214 15.45 11.81 4.67
C TRP A 214 15.39 10.84 5.85
N VAL A 215 16.10 9.73 5.74
CA VAL A 215 16.32 8.77 6.83
C VAL A 215 17.79 8.79 7.17
N GLY A 216 18.14 9.21 8.38
CA GLY A 216 19.52 9.39 8.80
C GLY A 216 20.28 8.07 9.01
N ALA A 217 21.62 8.11 8.95
CA ALA A 217 22.46 6.94 9.15
C ALA A 217 22.24 6.24 10.50
N ASP A 218 21.91 6.99 11.53
CA ASP A 218 21.61 6.47 12.87
C ASP A 218 20.26 5.74 12.97
N GLU A 219 19.39 5.88 11.97
CA GLU A 219 18.16 5.12 11.82
C GLU A 219 18.35 3.82 11.00
N MET A 220 19.49 3.66 10.34
CA MET A 220 19.76 2.58 9.39
C MET A 220 20.12 1.24 10.04
N MET A 221 20.12 1.13 11.38
CA MET A 221 20.26 -0.14 12.11
C MET A 221 21.52 -0.95 11.78
N GLY A 222 22.65 -0.27 11.66
CA GLY A 222 23.91 -0.88 11.26
C GLY A 222 24.07 -1.10 9.75
N MET A 223 23.09 -0.70 8.96
CA MET A 223 23.18 -0.66 7.48
C MET A 223 23.67 0.69 6.96
N ASN A 224 24.38 1.45 7.78
CA ASN A 224 24.99 2.73 7.44
C ASN A 224 26.32 2.53 6.68
N ASN A 225 26.27 1.82 5.56
CA ASN A 225 27.38 1.48 4.68
C ASN A 225 26.85 1.39 3.22
N TRP A 226 27.61 0.77 2.35
CA TRP A 226 27.09 0.33 1.06
C TRP A 226 26.03 -0.76 1.26
N VAL A 227 24.87 -0.57 0.66
CA VAL A 227 23.73 -1.50 0.71
C VAL A 227 23.19 -1.77 -0.68
N VAL A 228 22.47 -2.85 -0.84
CA VAL A 228 21.74 -3.17 -2.06
C VAL A 228 20.24 -3.06 -1.78
N ASP A 229 19.52 -2.31 -2.60
CA ASP A 229 18.06 -2.32 -2.58
C ASP A 229 17.56 -3.55 -3.36
N ALA A 230 17.02 -4.52 -2.66
CA ALA A 230 16.53 -5.76 -3.25
C ALA A 230 15.32 -5.57 -4.20
N LEU A 231 14.62 -4.43 -4.14
CA LEU A 231 13.52 -4.12 -5.07
C LEU A 231 14.01 -3.67 -6.43
N THR A 232 15.19 -3.05 -6.51
CA THR A 232 15.71 -2.43 -7.73
C THR A 232 17.05 -3.01 -8.17
N GLY A 233 17.77 -3.68 -7.28
CA GLY A 233 19.17 -4.10 -7.48
C GLY A 233 20.17 -2.95 -7.38
N GLU A 234 19.74 -1.74 -7.01
CA GLU A 234 20.58 -0.56 -6.91
C GLU A 234 21.54 -0.66 -5.73
N HIS A 235 22.82 -0.35 -5.97
CA HIS A 235 23.81 -0.20 -4.92
C HIS A 235 23.80 1.24 -4.41
N LEU A 236 23.57 1.41 -3.12
CA LEU A 236 23.39 2.70 -2.47
C LEU A 236 24.47 2.94 -1.41
N ASP A 237 24.97 4.15 -1.35
CA ASP A 237 25.78 4.64 -0.24
C ASP A 237 24.86 5.18 0.87
N ALA A 238 24.73 4.43 1.94
CA ALA A 238 23.88 4.77 3.08
C ALA A 238 24.67 5.31 4.29
N ARG A 239 25.95 5.67 4.14
CA ARG A 239 26.81 6.11 5.25
C ARG A 239 26.29 7.34 5.96
N ASP A 240 25.70 8.27 5.22
CA ASP A 240 25.09 9.48 5.79
C ASP A 240 23.57 9.36 5.98
N GLY A 241 22.96 8.30 5.44
CA GLY A 241 21.52 8.08 5.36
C GLY A 241 21.04 8.03 3.92
N LEU A 242 19.73 7.99 3.72
CA LEU A 242 19.11 7.90 2.40
C LEU A 242 17.95 8.86 2.23
N GLN A 243 17.85 9.45 1.05
CA GLN A 243 16.65 10.16 0.62
C GLN A 243 15.65 9.18 -0.01
N LEU A 244 14.39 9.28 0.40
CA LEU A 244 13.27 8.57 -0.21
C LEU A 244 12.37 9.56 -0.93
N HIS A 245 12.00 9.22 -2.17
CA HIS A 245 11.00 9.96 -2.95
C HIS A 245 9.57 9.74 -2.40
N PRO A 246 8.58 10.50 -2.89
CA PRO A 246 7.18 10.32 -2.50
C PRO A 246 6.72 8.87 -2.64
N TYR A 247 6.17 8.30 -1.56
CA TYR A 247 5.70 6.91 -1.48
C TYR A 247 6.72 5.85 -1.89
N GLN A 248 8.01 6.16 -1.77
CA GLN A 248 9.07 5.18 -2.09
C GLN A 248 9.24 4.17 -0.97
N SER A 249 9.45 2.91 -1.37
CA SER A 249 9.88 1.81 -0.51
C SER A 249 11.29 1.38 -0.90
N ARG A 250 12.12 1.03 0.07
CA ARG A 250 13.45 0.43 -0.10
C ARG A 250 13.57 -0.82 0.77
N TRP A 251 14.09 -1.89 0.20
CA TRP A 251 14.40 -3.13 0.92
C TRP A 251 15.91 -3.36 0.88
N LEU A 252 16.58 -3.01 1.95
CA LEU A 252 18.03 -2.92 2.01
C LEU A 252 18.63 -4.19 2.62
N VAL A 253 19.60 -4.74 1.93
CA VAL A 253 20.47 -5.81 2.42
C VAL A 253 21.94 -5.37 2.30
N LEU A 254 22.82 -5.94 3.15
CA LEU A 254 24.26 -5.74 2.95
C LEU A 254 24.70 -6.48 1.69
N PRO A 255 25.66 -5.94 0.92
CA PRO A 255 26.29 -6.65 -0.18
C PRO A 255 26.88 -7.97 0.29
N ALA A 256 26.78 -9.01 -0.56
CA ALA A 256 27.39 -10.31 -0.31
C ALA A 256 28.92 -10.23 -0.34
#